data_fc9d2e351cf9cdec70dd8aa8f2e4fa9f
#
_entry.id   fc9d2e351cf9cdec70dd8aa8f2e4fa9f
#
_cell.length_a   1.000
_cell.length_b   1.000
_cell.length_c   1.000
_cell.angle_alpha   90.00
_cell.angle_beta   90.00
_cell.angle_gamma   90.00
#
_symmetry.space_group_name_H-M   'P 1'
#
loop_
_entity.id
_entity.type
_entity.pdbx_description
1 polymer ?
#
loop_
_entity_poly.entity_id
_entity_poly.type
_entity_poly.pdbx_seq_one_letter_code
_entity_poly.pdbx_strand_id
1 'polypeptide(L)'
;LFYGGFFDALLYPITQLSPLLLHDTRHLCNAFIGLLGIVATYRLGACLGSPTTGLLSALFLVLTPRFFGHTFNNPKDIPFATFYIWSIYYLVQGLKFLLTLSKKQIWQIGIAIGLALATRVGGVILFFYLGIFYGLVYLWMLQDRDRPAHIIRGFLIQGIGIFAIAYI
;
A
#
# COMPACT_ATOMS: atom_id res chain seq x y z
N LEU A 1 2.94 -20.38 13.11
CA LEU A 1 1.52 -19.98 13.16
C LEU A 1 1.27 -18.48 13.21
N PHE A 2 2.29 -17.62 13.21
CA PHE A 2 2.15 -16.17 13.36
C PHE A 2 2.38 -15.37 12.08
N TYR A 3 2.35 -15.99 10.91
CA TYR A 3 2.52 -15.33 9.63
C TYR A 3 1.21 -15.30 8.85
N GLY A 4 0.65 -14.10 8.67
CA GLY A 4 -0.46 -13.89 7.74
C GLY A 4 -1.86 -14.16 8.30
N GLY A 5 -2.05 -14.18 9.62
CA GLY A 5 -3.35 -14.36 10.25
C GLY A 5 -4.34 -13.20 10.05
N PHE A 6 -3.85 -12.02 9.67
CA PHE A 6 -4.69 -10.84 9.44
C PHE A 6 -5.73 -11.08 8.33
N PHE A 7 -5.32 -11.62 7.18
CA PHE A 7 -6.23 -11.87 6.08
C PHE A 7 -7.26 -12.95 6.44
N ASP A 8 -6.84 -14.01 7.13
CA ASP A 8 -7.74 -15.04 7.63
C ASP A 8 -8.74 -14.48 8.65
N ALA A 9 -8.30 -13.62 9.55
CA ALA A 9 -9.17 -12.95 10.52
C ALA A 9 -10.17 -12.00 9.83
N LEU A 10 -9.75 -11.30 8.79
CA LEU A 10 -10.63 -10.45 7.99
C LEU A 10 -11.69 -11.25 7.24
N LEU A 11 -11.33 -12.43 6.75
CA LEU A 11 -12.25 -13.29 6.00
C LEU A 11 -13.21 -14.09 6.89
N TYR A 12 -12.87 -14.30 8.16
CA TYR A 12 -13.67 -15.11 9.06
C TYR A 12 -15.16 -14.73 9.10
N PRO A 13 -15.54 -13.45 9.35
CA PRO A 13 -16.95 -13.08 9.33
C PRO A 13 -17.60 -13.25 7.96
N ILE A 14 -16.87 -13.03 6.87
CA ILE A 14 -17.39 -13.20 5.52
C ILE A 14 -17.71 -14.68 5.24
N THR A 15 -16.84 -15.57 5.69
CA THR A 15 -17.03 -17.01 5.51
C THR A 15 -18.20 -17.57 6.32
N GLN A 16 -18.51 -16.95 7.47
CA GLN A 16 -19.68 -17.35 8.28
C GLN A 16 -21.02 -16.91 7.65
N LEU A 17 -21.02 -15.81 6.92
CA LEU A 17 -22.22 -15.25 6.28
C LEU A 17 -22.41 -15.76 4.85
N SER A 18 -21.40 -16.35 4.24
CA SER A 18 -21.45 -16.81 2.86
C SER A 18 -22.23 -18.12 2.75
N PRO A 19 -23.14 -18.25 1.76
CA PRO A 19 -23.81 -19.51 1.44
C PRO A 19 -22.89 -20.51 0.72
N LEU A 20 -21.70 -20.07 0.30
CA LEU A 20 -20.73 -20.89 -0.41
C LEU A 20 -19.89 -21.72 0.56
N LEU A 21 -19.23 -22.75 0.04
CA LEU A 21 -18.25 -23.51 0.81
C LEU A 21 -17.13 -22.56 1.28
N LEU A 22 -16.60 -22.83 2.47
CA LEU A 22 -15.52 -22.05 3.08
C LEU A 22 -14.35 -21.82 2.12
N HIS A 23 -14.00 -22.85 1.38
CA HIS A 23 -12.90 -22.84 0.42
C HIS A 23 -13.17 -21.87 -0.74
N ASP A 24 -14.34 -21.97 -1.35
CA ASP A 24 -14.74 -21.13 -2.50
C ASP A 24 -14.83 -19.65 -2.12
N THR A 25 -15.40 -19.36 -0.93
CA THR A 25 -15.46 -18.00 -0.40
C THR A 25 -14.05 -17.39 -0.26
N ARG A 26 -13.11 -18.17 0.28
CA ARG A 26 -11.71 -17.70 0.44
C ARG A 26 -11.03 -17.45 -0.90
N HIS A 27 -11.25 -18.33 -1.89
CA HIS A 27 -10.71 -18.15 -3.24
C HIS A 27 -11.25 -16.89 -3.92
N LEU A 28 -12.56 -16.66 -3.84
CA LEU A 28 -13.20 -15.49 -4.39
C LEU A 28 -12.71 -14.18 -3.72
N CYS A 29 -12.61 -14.19 -2.40
CA CYS A 29 -12.08 -13.01 -1.69
C CYS A 29 -10.62 -12.74 -2.08
N ASN A 30 -9.80 -13.78 -2.22
CA ASN A 30 -8.41 -13.61 -2.64
C ASN A 30 -8.33 -13.09 -4.08
N ALA A 31 -9.17 -13.60 -4.98
CA ALA A 31 -9.28 -13.10 -6.36
C ALA A 31 -9.70 -11.63 -6.41
N PHE A 32 -10.65 -11.22 -5.56
CA PHE A 32 -11.07 -9.83 -5.45
C PHE A 32 -9.91 -8.92 -4.98
N ILE A 33 -9.14 -9.36 -3.99
CA ILE A 33 -7.95 -8.61 -3.56
C ILE A 33 -6.91 -8.55 -4.68
N GLY A 34 -6.70 -9.63 -5.42
CA GLY A 34 -5.82 -9.62 -6.60
C GLY A 34 -6.26 -8.62 -7.67
N LEU A 35 -7.55 -8.49 -7.90
CA LEU A 35 -8.11 -7.46 -8.80
C LEU A 35 -7.78 -6.04 -8.31
N LEU A 36 -7.88 -5.78 -7.01
CA LEU A 36 -7.46 -4.49 -6.44
C LEU A 36 -5.96 -4.24 -6.64
N GLY A 37 -5.13 -5.29 -6.65
CA GLY A 37 -3.70 -5.21 -6.99
C GLY A 37 -3.46 -4.78 -8.44
N ILE A 38 -4.25 -5.31 -9.39
CA ILE A 38 -4.21 -4.90 -10.80
C ILE A 38 -4.58 -3.43 -10.95
N VAL A 39 -5.64 -2.98 -10.24
CA VAL A 39 -6.05 -1.57 -10.23
C VAL A 39 -4.96 -0.67 -9.65
N ALA A 40 -4.30 -1.10 -8.58
CA ALA A 40 -3.18 -0.35 -7.97
C ALA A 40 -2.00 -0.22 -8.94
N THR A 41 -1.67 -1.29 -9.65
CA THR A 41 -0.61 -1.31 -10.67
C THR A 41 -0.92 -0.37 -11.82
N TYR A 42 -2.17 -0.39 -12.31
CA TYR A 42 -2.63 0.58 -13.29
C TYR A 42 -2.44 2.03 -12.80
N ARG A 43 -2.92 2.33 -11.59
CA ARG A 43 -2.84 3.67 -11.00
C ARG A 43 -1.41 4.14 -10.79
N LEU A 44 -0.54 3.26 -10.34
CA LEU A 44 0.88 3.57 -10.17
C LEU A 44 1.55 3.84 -11.52
N GLY A 45 1.35 2.97 -12.52
CA GLY A 45 1.89 3.16 -13.87
C GLY A 45 1.39 4.44 -14.53
N ALA A 46 0.10 4.74 -14.39
CA ALA A 46 -0.48 5.99 -14.89
C ALA A 46 0.04 7.24 -14.15
N CYS A 47 0.34 7.11 -12.86
CA CYS A 47 0.90 8.20 -12.04
C CYS A 47 2.36 8.52 -12.41
N LEU A 48 3.14 7.50 -12.75
CA LEU A 48 4.57 7.62 -13.11
C LEU A 48 4.79 8.00 -14.58
N GLY A 49 3.86 7.65 -15.46
CA GLY A 49 3.95 7.92 -16.89
C GLY A 49 2.65 8.46 -17.47
N SER A 50 1.90 7.59 -18.14
CA SER A 50 0.66 7.94 -18.83
C SER A 50 -0.43 6.88 -18.56
N PRO A 51 -1.70 7.16 -18.89
CA PRO A 51 -2.75 6.13 -18.83
C PRO A 51 -2.41 4.86 -19.63
N THR A 52 -1.72 5.01 -20.75
CA THR A 52 -1.24 3.89 -21.56
C THR A 52 -0.18 3.06 -20.80
N THR A 53 0.76 3.73 -20.12
CA THR A 53 1.74 3.06 -19.26
C THR A 53 1.05 2.28 -18.14
N GLY A 54 0.03 2.86 -17.53
CA GLY A 54 -0.79 2.18 -16.53
C GLY A 54 -1.47 0.94 -17.07
N LEU A 55 -2.10 1.05 -18.25
CA LEU A 55 -2.77 -0.07 -18.91
C LEU A 55 -1.81 -1.21 -19.24
N LEU A 56 -0.65 -0.88 -19.82
CA LEU A 56 0.38 -1.88 -20.14
C LEU A 56 0.91 -2.56 -18.86
N SER A 57 1.17 -1.80 -17.80
CA SER A 57 1.63 -2.36 -16.53
C SER A 57 0.61 -3.34 -15.93
N ALA A 58 -0.68 -2.98 -15.94
CA ALA A 58 -1.75 -3.85 -15.49
C ALA A 58 -1.87 -5.10 -16.37
N LEU A 59 -1.78 -4.95 -17.69
CA LEU A 59 -1.83 -6.05 -18.63
C LEU A 59 -0.68 -7.04 -18.41
N PHE A 60 0.56 -6.54 -18.27
CA PHE A 60 1.71 -7.40 -17.99
C PHE A 60 1.57 -8.14 -16.66
N LEU A 61 1.02 -7.49 -15.63
CA LEU A 61 0.75 -8.15 -14.36
C LEU A 61 -0.24 -9.30 -14.51
N VAL A 62 -1.36 -9.07 -15.23
CA VAL A 62 -2.37 -10.10 -15.48
C VAL A 62 -1.82 -11.26 -16.31
N LEU A 63 -1.00 -10.95 -17.31
CA LEU A 63 -0.37 -11.95 -18.16
C LEU A 63 0.79 -12.70 -17.48
N THR A 64 1.22 -12.26 -16.29
CA THR A 64 2.24 -12.97 -15.52
C THR A 64 1.63 -14.25 -14.92
N PRO A 65 2.01 -15.46 -15.37
CA PRO A 65 1.34 -16.70 -14.96
C PRO A 65 1.40 -16.93 -13.45
N ARG A 66 2.50 -16.52 -12.82
CA ARG A 66 2.67 -16.64 -11.37
C ARG A 66 1.66 -15.77 -10.60
N PHE A 67 1.47 -14.52 -11.01
CA PHE A 67 0.49 -13.64 -10.36
C PHE A 67 -0.93 -14.18 -10.56
N PHE A 68 -1.29 -14.51 -11.81
CA PHE A 68 -2.60 -15.03 -12.15
C PHE A 68 -2.93 -16.31 -11.37
N GLY A 69 -2.03 -17.31 -11.37
CA GLY A 69 -2.23 -18.57 -10.65
C GLY A 69 -2.36 -18.37 -9.13
N HIS A 70 -1.52 -17.52 -8.54
CA HIS A 70 -1.58 -17.22 -7.11
C HIS A 70 -2.81 -16.41 -6.70
N THR A 71 -3.41 -15.63 -7.62
CA THR A 71 -4.58 -14.80 -7.34
C THR A 71 -5.74 -15.61 -6.75
N PHE A 72 -5.87 -16.87 -7.10
CA PHE A 72 -6.93 -17.73 -6.55
C PHE A 72 -6.48 -18.52 -5.30
N ASN A 73 -5.21 -18.91 -5.22
CA ASN A 73 -4.77 -19.93 -4.27
C ASN A 73 -3.85 -19.43 -3.15
N ASN A 74 -3.34 -18.21 -3.23
CA ASN A 74 -2.34 -17.73 -2.26
C ASN A 74 -2.86 -16.54 -1.43
N PRO A 75 -3.53 -16.82 -0.29
CA PRO A 75 -4.12 -15.79 0.56
C PRO A 75 -3.10 -15.00 1.39
N LYS A 76 -1.81 -15.21 1.20
CA LYS A 76 -0.73 -14.50 1.88
C LYS A 76 0.00 -13.54 0.94
N ASP A 77 0.44 -14.06 -0.21
CA ASP A 77 1.29 -13.27 -1.11
C ASP A 77 0.48 -12.28 -1.95
N ILE A 78 -0.72 -12.65 -2.36
CA ILE A 78 -1.57 -11.75 -3.15
C ILE A 78 -2.07 -10.55 -2.34
N PRO A 79 -2.63 -10.70 -1.13
CA PRO A 79 -2.98 -9.55 -0.29
C PRO A 79 -1.77 -8.69 0.04
N PHE A 80 -0.63 -9.30 0.38
CA PHE A 80 0.59 -8.58 0.63
C PHE A 80 1.03 -7.74 -0.58
N ALA A 81 1.14 -8.36 -1.77
CA ALA A 81 1.52 -7.66 -2.99
C ALA A 81 0.56 -6.51 -3.32
N THR A 82 -0.74 -6.73 -3.13
CA THR A 82 -1.78 -5.71 -3.34
C THR A 82 -1.60 -4.53 -2.41
N PHE A 83 -1.48 -4.74 -1.11
CA PHE A 83 -1.33 -3.65 -0.14
C PHE A 83 0.04 -2.96 -0.30
N TYR A 84 1.07 -3.72 -0.66
CA TYR A 84 2.39 -3.17 -0.95
C TYR A 84 2.35 -2.20 -2.13
N ILE A 85 1.74 -2.57 -3.26
CA ILE A 85 1.65 -1.70 -4.43
C ILE A 85 0.76 -0.47 -4.17
N TRP A 86 -0.33 -0.60 -3.39
CA TRP A 86 -1.13 0.54 -2.94
C TRP A 86 -0.30 1.49 -2.07
N SER A 87 0.55 0.97 -1.19
CA SER A 87 1.45 1.78 -0.37
C SER A 87 2.42 2.59 -1.23
N ILE A 88 3.05 1.94 -2.21
CA ILE A 88 3.95 2.61 -3.16
C ILE A 88 3.20 3.67 -3.97
N TYR A 89 1.99 3.36 -4.45
CA TYR A 89 1.18 4.34 -5.17
C TYR A 89 0.89 5.58 -4.34
N TYR A 90 0.44 5.41 -3.09
CA TYR A 90 0.14 6.55 -2.22
C TYR A 90 1.40 7.30 -1.78
N LEU A 91 2.52 6.62 -1.56
CA LEU A 91 3.81 7.26 -1.32
C LEU A 91 4.23 8.13 -2.51
N VAL A 92 4.20 7.58 -3.73
CA VAL A 92 4.54 8.32 -4.96
C VAL A 92 3.59 9.48 -5.19
N GLN A 93 2.29 9.31 -4.93
CA GLN A 93 1.32 10.37 -5.04
C GLN A 93 1.56 11.47 -3.99
N GLY A 94 1.93 11.07 -2.76
CA GLY A 94 2.33 12.00 -1.69
C GLY A 94 3.56 12.83 -2.04
N LEU A 95 4.49 12.29 -2.86
CA LEU A 95 5.66 13.02 -3.35
C LEU A 95 5.32 14.34 -4.04
N LYS A 96 4.21 14.39 -4.76
CA LYS A 96 3.75 15.59 -5.47
C LYS A 96 3.31 16.72 -4.53
N PHE A 97 2.96 16.38 -3.28
CA PHE A 97 2.40 17.29 -2.27
C PHE A 97 3.18 17.31 -0.95
N LEU A 98 4.45 17.00 -1.01
CA LEU A 98 5.35 16.69 0.10
C LEU A 98 5.25 17.57 1.35
N LEU A 99 5.07 18.86 1.16
CA LEU A 99 5.06 19.84 2.26
C LEU A 99 3.66 20.04 2.86
N THR A 100 2.62 19.58 2.15
CA THR A 100 1.21 19.89 2.47
C THR A 100 0.30 18.69 2.23
N LEU A 101 0.66 17.51 2.76
CA LEU A 101 -0.22 16.35 2.70
C LEU A 101 -1.54 16.65 3.40
N SER A 102 -2.63 16.38 2.72
CA SER A 102 -3.95 16.42 3.35
C SER A 102 -4.11 15.30 4.37
N LYS A 103 -4.99 15.48 5.35
CA LYS A 103 -5.32 14.42 6.33
C LYS A 103 -5.71 13.11 5.62
N LYS A 104 -6.46 13.19 4.52
CA LYS A 104 -6.86 12.03 3.71
C LYS A 104 -5.65 11.26 3.18
N GLN A 105 -4.63 11.97 2.65
CA GLN A 105 -3.42 11.33 2.12
C GLN A 105 -2.61 10.65 3.23
N ILE A 106 -2.49 11.29 4.40
CA ILE A 106 -1.83 10.70 5.58
C ILE A 106 -2.50 9.38 5.96
N TRP A 107 -3.84 9.35 6.05
CA TRP A 107 -4.59 8.14 6.34
C TRP A 107 -4.42 7.07 5.26
N GLN A 108 -4.48 7.44 3.98
CA GLN A 108 -4.31 6.51 2.86
C GLN A 108 -2.94 5.83 2.89
N ILE A 109 -1.86 6.60 3.10
CA ILE A 109 -0.49 6.06 3.20
C ILE A 109 -0.38 5.16 4.43
N GLY A 110 -0.81 5.63 5.60
CA GLY A 110 -0.70 4.88 6.86
C GLY A 110 -1.47 3.56 6.81
N ILE A 111 -2.73 3.58 6.40
CA ILE A 111 -3.56 2.37 6.29
C ILE A 111 -2.97 1.39 5.28
N ALA A 112 -2.51 1.84 4.11
CA ALA A 112 -1.94 0.94 3.10
C ALA A 112 -0.67 0.24 3.62
N ILE A 113 0.23 0.99 4.29
CA ILE A 113 1.45 0.43 4.92
C ILE A 113 1.06 -0.53 6.05
N GLY A 114 0.12 -0.15 6.91
CA GLY A 114 -0.35 -0.99 8.01
C GLY A 114 -0.94 -2.32 7.53
N LEU A 115 -1.77 -2.30 6.48
CA LEU A 115 -2.33 -3.50 5.87
C LEU A 115 -1.24 -4.42 5.27
N ALA A 116 -0.23 -3.83 4.61
CA ALA A 116 0.89 -4.61 4.09
C ALA A 116 1.68 -5.27 5.23
N LEU A 117 1.95 -4.52 6.31
CA LEU A 117 2.65 -5.02 7.49
C LEU A 117 1.86 -6.12 8.23
N ALA A 118 0.55 -5.91 8.41
CA ALA A 118 -0.33 -6.90 9.04
C ALA A 118 -0.42 -8.22 8.24
N THR A 119 -0.22 -8.15 6.92
CA THR A 119 -0.24 -9.32 6.06
C THR A 119 1.10 -10.09 6.10
N ARG A 120 2.22 -9.39 6.06
CA ARG A 120 3.57 -10.00 6.12
C ARG A 120 4.59 -9.04 6.73
N VAL A 121 5.52 -9.59 7.50
CA VAL A 121 6.66 -8.84 8.08
C VAL A 121 7.49 -8.11 7.00
N GLY A 122 7.49 -8.60 5.76
CA GLY A 122 8.10 -7.91 4.62
C GLY A 122 7.58 -6.48 4.41
N GLY A 123 6.39 -6.13 4.94
CA GLY A 123 5.88 -4.77 4.96
C GLY A 123 6.76 -3.76 5.71
N VAL A 124 7.64 -4.21 6.59
CA VAL A 124 8.63 -3.36 7.30
C VAL A 124 9.49 -2.56 6.31
N ILE A 125 9.77 -3.07 5.12
CA ILE A 125 10.55 -2.36 4.10
C ILE A 125 9.87 -1.05 3.65
N LEU A 126 8.55 -0.96 3.77
CA LEU A 126 7.81 0.27 3.45
C LEU A 126 8.09 1.39 4.45
N PHE A 127 8.33 1.06 5.72
CA PHE A 127 8.81 2.05 6.71
C PHE A 127 10.20 2.54 6.38
N PHE A 128 11.06 1.66 5.86
CA PHE A 128 12.38 2.06 5.41
C PHE A 128 12.29 3.03 4.22
N TYR A 129 11.44 2.76 3.24
CA TYR A 129 11.18 3.70 2.14
C TYR A 129 10.60 5.03 2.62
N LEU A 130 9.64 4.97 3.53
CA LEU A 130 9.07 6.17 4.16
C LEU A 130 10.17 6.98 4.86
N GLY A 131 11.02 6.32 5.66
CA GLY A 131 12.12 6.95 6.40
C GLY A 131 13.16 7.60 5.50
N ILE A 132 13.62 6.89 4.46
CA ILE A 132 14.55 7.46 3.46
C ILE A 132 13.92 8.68 2.82
N PHE A 133 12.69 8.55 2.39
CA PHE A 133 11.98 9.59 1.68
C PHE A 133 11.81 10.85 2.54
N TYR A 134 11.28 10.71 3.75
CA TYR A 134 11.14 11.82 4.69
C TYR A 134 12.50 12.37 5.11
N GLY A 135 13.51 11.52 5.26
CA GLY A 135 14.88 11.93 5.58
C GLY A 135 15.50 12.77 4.48
N LEU A 136 15.41 12.35 3.22
CA LEU A 136 15.94 13.11 2.08
C LEU A 136 15.26 14.47 1.92
N VAL A 137 13.94 14.51 2.04
CA VAL A 137 13.21 15.78 1.97
C VAL A 137 13.54 16.67 3.15
N TYR A 138 13.66 16.12 4.35
CA TYR A 138 14.08 16.88 5.54
C TYR A 138 15.47 17.50 5.34
N LEU A 139 16.45 16.71 4.86
CA LEU A 139 17.80 17.22 4.55
C LEU A 139 17.77 18.33 3.49
N TRP A 140 16.96 18.14 2.46
CA TRP A 140 16.77 19.20 1.44
C TRP A 140 16.16 20.47 2.03
N MET A 141 15.19 20.33 2.95
CA MET A 141 14.58 21.48 3.64
C MET A 141 15.57 22.23 4.53
N LEU A 142 16.53 21.53 5.15
CA LEU A 142 17.56 22.16 6.00
C LEU A 142 18.57 22.99 5.21
N GLN A 143 18.75 22.72 3.89
CA GLN A 143 19.64 23.53 3.04
C GLN A 143 19.05 24.90 2.73
N ASP A 144 17.73 25.05 2.81
CA ASP A 144 17.03 26.30 2.57
C ASP A 144 16.83 27.04 3.90
N ARG A 145 17.81 27.92 4.24
CA ARG A 145 17.84 28.66 5.51
C ARG A 145 16.66 29.63 5.71
N ASP A 146 15.99 30.01 4.63
CA ASP A 146 14.87 30.94 4.67
C ASP A 146 13.52 30.24 4.91
N ARG A 147 13.50 28.92 5.05
CA ARG A 147 12.25 28.19 5.28
C ARG A 147 11.70 28.41 6.68
N PRO A 148 10.42 28.77 6.78
CA PRO A 148 9.76 28.94 8.08
C PRO A 148 9.74 27.64 8.88
N ALA A 149 10.12 27.71 10.15
CA ALA A 149 10.17 26.55 11.05
C ALA A 149 8.83 25.79 11.17
N HIS A 150 7.69 26.47 10.98
CA HIS A 150 6.38 25.84 11.02
C HIS A 150 6.15 24.83 9.88
N ILE A 151 6.77 25.04 8.70
CA ILE A 151 6.69 24.08 7.57
C ILE A 151 7.46 22.82 7.93
N ILE A 152 8.65 22.94 8.48
CA ILE A 152 9.48 21.80 8.92
C ILE A 152 8.75 21.01 10.01
N ARG A 153 8.18 21.71 10.99
CA ARG A 153 7.40 21.08 12.06
C ARG A 153 6.16 20.36 11.50
N GLY A 154 5.43 20.98 10.58
CA GLY A 154 4.27 20.37 9.93
C GLY A 154 4.63 19.08 9.19
N PHE A 155 5.72 19.09 8.45
CA PHE A 155 6.25 17.93 7.73
C PHE A 155 6.60 16.76 8.68
N LEU A 156 7.29 17.03 9.79
CA LEU A 156 7.62 16.00 10.79
C LEU A 156 6.37 15.39 11.43
N ILE A 157 5.37 16.23 11.77
CA ILE A 157 4.10 15.77 12.33
C ILE A 157 3.37 14.82 11.35
N GLN A 158 3.41 15.12 10.04
CA GLN A 158 2.82 14.25 9.01
C GLN A 158 3.51 12.88 8.98
N GLY A 159 4.84 12.84 9.00
CA GLY A 159 5.61 11.60 9.03
C GLY A 159 5.29 10.74 10.26
N ILE A 160 5.25 11.35 11.43
CA ILE A 160 4.85 10.69 12.68
C ILE A 160 3.41 10.18 12.59
N GLY A 161 2.50 10.96 12.04
CA GLY A 161 1.09 10.57 11.85
C GLY A 161 0.94 9.34 10.95
N ILE A 162 1.67 9.30 9.82
CA ILE A 162 1.69 8.11 8.93
C ILE A 162 2.21 6.88 9.66
N PHE A 163 3.31 7.04 10.40
CA PHE A 163 3.90 5.94 11.16
C PHE A 163 2.95 5.41 12.23
N ALA A 164 2.31 6.31 12.99
CA ALA A 164 1.35 5.94 14.02
C ALA A 164 0.14 5.18 13.45
N ILE A 165 -0.44 5.68 12.35
CA ILE A 165 -1.58 5.01 11.68
C ILE A 165 -1.18 3.64 11.15
N ALA A 166 0.02 3.48 10.61
CA ALA A 166 0.48 2.21 10.07
C ALA A 166 0.79 1.17 11.16
N TYR A 167 1.04 1.61 12.39
CA TYR A 167 1.35 0.73 13.52
C TYR A 167 0.10 0.23 14.26
N ILE A 168 -1.01 0.97 14.22
CA ILE A 168 -2.30 0.59 14.83
C ILE A 168 -3.00 -0.51 14.03
#